data_818333b195d20f955b7afe9fb5a041c6
#
_entry.id   818333b195d20f955b7afe9fb5a041c6
#
_cell.length_a   1.000
_cell.length_b   1.000
_cell.length_c   1.000
_cell.angle_alpha   90.00
_cell.angle_beta   90.00
_cell.angle_gamma   90.00
#
_symmetry.space_group_name_H-M   'P 1'
#
loop_
_entity.id
_entity.type
_entity.pdbx_description
1 polymer ?
#
loop_
_entity_poly.entity_id
_entity_poly.type
_entity_poly.pdbx_seq_one_letter_code
_entity_poly.pdbx_strand_id
1 'polypeptide(L)'
;MIPVSHFHPLSVHFPIALITVAFLFDVVSLLCKKEPCLSTAGYYLQILGMLGAIAAWGTGHFLAGTTQMEGEAMQVKGQHELFATLSLIAIIVATVARIIMVYQKTENTFYKYIPFGLSLLSVLFITVTGYLGGKLVIDFMIGL
;
A
#
# COMPACT_ATOMS: atom_id res chain seq x y z
N MET A 1 -11.48 -22.50 14.86
CA MET A 1 -10.19 -21.86 14.50
C MET A 1 -10.39 -21.15 13.19
N ILE A 2 -9.90 -19.90 13.05
CA ILE A 2 -9.96 -19.17 11.77
C ILE A 2 -8.94 -19.82 10.81
N PRO A 3 -9.36 -20.23 9.61
CA PRO A 3 -8.42 -20.77 8.62
C PRO A 3 -7.31 -19.77 8.29
N VAL A 4 -6.10 -20.26 8.06
CA VAL A 4 -4.92 -19.43 7.80
C VAL A 4 -5.11 -18.57 6.54
N SER A 5 -5.90 -19.04 5.57
CA SER A 5 -6.27 -18.31 4.35
C SER A 5 -7.01 -17.00 4.60
N HIS A 6 -7.70 -16.87 5.74
CA HIS A 6 -8.46 -15.65 6.10
C HIS A 6 -7.58 -14.54 6.66
N PHE A 7 -6.34 -14.81 7.06
CA PHE A 7 -5.44 -13.78 7.60
C PHE A 7 -5.04 -12.76 6.54
N HIS A 8 -4.88 -13.17 5.30
CA HIS A 8 -4.51 -12.24 4.24
C HIS A 8 -5.60 -11.20 3.96
N PRO A 9 -6.88 -11.56 3.68
CA PRO A 9 -7.95 -10.57 3.52
C PRO A 9 -8.11 -9.63 4.72
N LEU A 10 -7.90 -10.13 5.94
CA LEU A 10 -8.00 -9.31 7.14
C LEU A 10 -6.85 -8.30 7.24
N SER A 11 -5.63 -8.69 6.88
CA SER A 11 -4.42 -7.88 7.04
C SER A 11 -4.30 -6.77 5.99
N VAL A 12 -4.85 -6.93 4.78
CA VAL A 12 -4.65 -5.98 3.67
C VAL A 12 -5.35 -4.64 3.87
N HIS A 13 -6.45 -4.60 4.62
CA HIS A 13 -7.21 -3.37 4.82
C HIS A 13 -6.43 -2.32 5.63
N PHE A 14 -5.59 -2.77 6.55
CA PHE A 14 -4.79 -1.89 7.40
C PHE A 14 -3.79 -1.05 6.59
N PRO A 15 -2.87 -1.62 5.78
CA PRO A 15 -1.97 -0.84 4.96
C PRO A 15 -2.67 0.01 3.91
N ILE A 16 -3.77 -0.48 3.29
CA ILE A 16 -4.56 0.30 2.33
C ILE A 16 -5.04 1.60 2.97
N ALA A 17 -5.65 1.51 4.15
CA ALA A 17 -6.15 2.69 4.86
C ALA A 17 -5.01 3.64 5.26
N LEU A 18 -3.92 3.12 5.85
CA LEU A 18 -2.82 3.95 6.33
C LEU A 18 -2.09 4.69 5.19
N ILE A 19 -1.78 4.00 4.09
CA ILE A 19 -1.10 4.59 2.94
C ILE A 19 -1.98 5.65 2.28
N THR A 20 -3.28 5.37 2.13
CA THR A 20 -4.23 6.32 1.54
C THR A 20 -4.38 7.57 2.41
N VAL A 21 -4.55 7.42 3.73
CA VAL A 21 -4.68 8.55 4.65
C VAL A 21 -3.37 9.34 4.75
N ALA A 22 -2.21 8.65 4.77
CA ALA A 22 -0.91 9.31 4.72
C ALA A 22 -0.77 10.21 3.49
N PHE A 23 -1.13 9.69 2.32
CA PHE A 23 -1.12 10.47 1.07
C PHE A 23 -2.09 11.64 1.10
N LEU A 24 -3.30 11.48 1.63
CA LEU A 24 -4.26 12.57 1.79
C LEU A 24 -3.72 13.68 2.72
N PHE A 25 -3.05 13.30 3.81
CA PHE A 25 -2.40 14.27 4.70
C PHE A 25 -1.27 15.02 3.99
N ASP A 26 -0.52 14.36 3.13
CA ASP A 26 0.51 15.03 2.31
C ASP A 26 -0.11 16.00 1.31
N VAL A 27 -1.22 15.63 0.64
CA VAL A 27 -1.96 16.53 -0.26
C VAL A 27 -2.44 17.75 0.50
N VAL A 28 -3.08 17.58 1.65
CA VAL A 28 -3.58 18.69 2.46
C VAL A 28 -2.43 19.56 2.97
N SER A 29 -1.32 18.96 3.40
CA SER A 29 -0.12 19.70 3.83
C SER A 29 0.51 20.54 2.73
N LEU A 30 0.47 20.06 1.47
CA LEU A 30 0.93 20.85 0.32
C LEU A 30 0.02 22.03 0.01
N LEU A 31 -1.30 21.88 0.20
CA LEU A 31 -2.29 22.92 -0.03
C LEU A 31 -2.38 23.90 1.13
N CYS A 32 -2.31 23.39 2.38
CA CYS A 32 -2.46 24.14 3.61
C CYS A 32 -1.12 24.28 4.34
N LYS A 33 -0.23 25.16 3.86
CA LYS A 33 1.13 25.36 4.38
C LYS A 33 1.23 25.71 5.87
N LYS A 34 0.10 26.02 6.52
CA LYS A 34 0.03 26.42 7.93
C LYS A 34 -0.08 25.24 8.91
N GLU A 35 -0.20 24.01 8.41
CA GLU A 35 -0.46 22.82 9.23
C GLU A 35 0.70 21.80 9.15
N PRO A 36 1.85 22.08 9.77
CA PRO A 36 3.01 21.18 9.76
C PRO A 36 2.70 19.84 10.44
N CYS A 37 1.71 19.78 11.32
CA CYS A 37 1.24 18.57 11.98
C CYS A 37 0.77 17.51 10.98
N LEU A 38 0.12 17.90 9.89
CA LEU A 38 -0.35 16.97 8.87
C LEU A 38 0.79 16.27 8.13
N SER A 39 1.85 17.02 7.78
CA SER A 39 3.03 16.40 7.17
C SER A 39 3.70 15.39 8.10
N THR A 40 3.80 15.74 9.39
CA THR A 40 4.38 14.83 10.41
C THR A 40 3.52 13.59 10.60
N ALA A 41 2.20 13.76 10.71
CA ALA A 41 1.27 12.64 10.83
C ALA A 41 1.32 11.73 9.57
N GLY A 42 1.31 12.33 8.37
CA GLY A 42 1.46 11.62 7.10
C GLY A 42 2.75 10.79 7.05
N TYR A 43 3.86 11.35 7.56
CA TYR A 43 5.14 10.64 7.63
C TYR A 43 5.06 9.35 8.48
N TYR A 44 4.51 9.44 9.70
CA TYR A 44 4.38 8.26 10.56
C TYR A 44 3.36 7.24 10.01
N LEU A 45 2.24 7.70 9.47
CA LEU A 45 1.24 6.83 8.84
C LEU A 45 1.83 6.10 7.63
N GLN A 46 2.68 6.76 6.85
CA GLN A 46 3.37 6.15 5.71
C GLN A 46 4.32 5.04 6.15
N ILE A 47 5.10 5.25 7.22
CA ILE A 47 5.98 4.20 7.78
C ILE A 47 5.16 3.01 8.25
N LEU A 48 4.10 3.23 9.03
CA LEU A 48 3.22 2.16 9.52
C LEU A 48 2.52 1.45 8.34
N GLY A 49 2.08 2.19 7.34
CA GLY A 49 1.48 1.66 6.12
C GLY A 49 2.46 0.79 5.32
N MET A 50 3.71 1.21 5.19
CA MET A 50 4.77 0.42 4.55
C MET A 50 5.01 -0.91 5.31
N LEU A 51 5.13 -0.86 6.63
CA LEU A 51 5.31 -2.08 7.44
C LEU A 51 4.11 -3.03 7.31
N GLY A 52 2.89 -2.48 7.34
CA GLY A 52 1.66 -3.22 7.08
C GLY A 52 1.62 -3.83 5.67
N ALA A 53 2.08 -3.11 4.65
CA ALA A 53 2.14 -3.60 3.27
C ALA A 53 3.14 -4.76 3.11
N ILE A 54 4.29 -4.70 3.79
CA ILE A 54 5.26 -5.81 3.83
C ILE A 54 4.60 -7.06 4.44
N ALA A 55 3.91 -6.91 5.57
CA ALA A 55 3.22 -8.01 6.23
C ALA A 55 2.08 -8.58 5.36
N ALA A 56 1.28 -7.71 4.73
CA ALA A 56 0.19 -8.12 3.84
C ALA A 56 0.72 -8.86 2.59
N TRP A 57 1.78 -8.35 1.98
CA TRP A 57 2.43 -9.02 0.85
C TRP A 57 2.96 -10.40 1.24
N GLY A 58 3.63 -10.50 2.41
CA GLY A 58 4.13 -11.76 2.94
C GLY A 58 2.99 -12.76 3.17
N THR A 59 1.90 -12.36 3.82
CA THR A 59 0.74 -13.25 4.02
C THR A 59 0.10 -13.67 2.70
N GLY A 60 0.00 -12.77 1.71
CA GLY A 60 -0.51 -13.09 0.38
C GLY A 60 0.37 -14.10 -0.34
N HIS A 61 1.69 -13.91 -0.32
CA HIS A 61 2.64 -14.76 -1.02
C HIS A 61 2.77 -16.15 -0.37
N PHE A 62 2.92 -16.22 0.96
CA PHE A 62 3.20 -17.48 1.65
C PHE A 62 1.96 -18.25 2.08
N LEU A 63 0.85 -17.57 2.38
CA LEU A 63 -0.35 -18.22 2.92
C LEU A 63 -1.47 -18.38 1.89
N ALA A 64 -1.69 -17.39 1.04
CA ALA A 64 -2.73 -17.42 0.01
C ALA A 64 -2.22 -17.94 -1.35
N GLY A 65 -0.89 -17.91 -1.57
CA GLY A 65 -0.25 -18.33 -2.82
C GLY A 65 -0.43 -19.80 -3.18
N THR A 66 -0.73 -20.66 -2.20
CA THR A 66 -0.88 -22.12 -2.37
C THR A 66 -2.22 -22.54 -3.01
N THR A 67 -3.18 -21.63 -3.12
CA THR A 67 -4.49 -21.95 -3.73
C THR A 67 -4.33 -22.11 -5.23
N GLN A 68 -4.57 -23.33 -5.73
CA GLN A 68 -4.59 -23.61 -7.16
C GLN A 68 -5.84 -23.00 -7.79
N MET A 69 -5.66 -22.25 -8.85
CA MET A 69 -6.71 -21.60 -9.61
C MET A 69 -6.52 -21.89 -11.09
N GLU A 70 -7.62 -21.94 -11.83
CA GLU A 70 -7.62 -22.19 -13.26
C GLU A 70 -8.38 -21.09 -14.02
N GLY A 71 -8.10 -20.97 -15.31
CA GLY A 71 -8.83 -20.06 -16.20
C GLY A 71 -8.70 -18.58 -15.81
N GLU A 72 -9.82 -17.87 -15.78
CA GLU A 72 -9.88 -16.43 -15.51
C GLU A 72 -9.41 -16.07 -14.10
N ALA A 73 -9.73 -16.89 -13.10
CA ALA A 73 -9.30 -16.68 -11.72
C ALA A 73 -7.77 -16.62 -11.59
N MET A 74 -7.04 -17.48 -12.32
CA MET A 74 -5.59 -17.48 -12.34
C MET A 74 -5.02 -16.18 -12.94
N GLN A 75 -5.64 -15.66 -14.00
CA GLN A 75 -5.21 -14.38 -14.61
C GLN A 75 -5.42 -13.21 -13.66
N VAL A 76 -6.59 -13.13 -13.01
CA VAL A 76 -6.89 -12.08 -12.03
C VAL A 76 -5.94 -12.15 -10.84
N LYS A 77 -5.63 -13.35 -10.35
CA LYS A 77 -4.62 -13.55 -9.29
C LYS A 77 -3.25 -13.03 -9.70
N GLY A 78 -2.77 -13.39 -10.90
CA GLY A 78 -1.48 -12.93 -11.42
C GLY A 78 -1.40 -11.40 -11.52
N GLN A 79 -2.48 -10.75 -11.99
CA GLN A 79 -2.56 -9.28 -12.01
C GLN A 79 -2.57 -8.69 -10.60
N HIS A 80 -3.34 -9.27 -9.66
CA HIS A 80 -3.37 -8.85 -8.27
C HIS A 80 -1.97 -8.90 -7.63
N GLU A 81 -1.24 -10.01 -7.79
CA GLU A 81 0.12 -10.18 -7.27
C GLU A 81 1.11 -9.19 -7.88
N LEU A 82 1.00 -8.91 -9.19
CA LEU A 82 1.83 -7.92 -9.87
C LEU A 82 1.61 -6.52 -9.27
N PHE A 83 0.35 -6.05 -9.21
CA PHE A 83 0.05 -4.71 -8.69
C PHE A 83 0.33 -4.59 -7.20
N ALA A 84 0.14 -5.66 -6.41
CA ALA A 84 0.55 -5.71 -5.00
C ALA A 84 2.06 -5.51 -4.85
N THR A 85 2.86 -6.19 -5.67
CA THR A 85 4.32 -6.07 -5.65
C THR A 85 4.79 -4.68 -6.10
N LEU A 86 4.19 -4.13 -7.17
CA LEU A 86 4.50 -2.77 -7.63
C LEU A 86 4.15 -1.72 -6.58
N SER A 87 2.99 -1.87 -5.91
CA SER A 87 2.58 -0.99 -4.82
C SER A 87 3.57 -1.05 -3.64
N LEU A 88 4.00 -2.27 -3.26
CA LEU A 88 4.98 -2.46 -2.19
C LEU A 88 6.31 -1.79 -2.52
N ILE A 89 6.84 -1.99 -3.72
CA ILE A 89 8.09 -1.35 -4.15
C ILE A 89 7.95 0.17 -4.11
N ALA A 90 6.86 0.71 -4.66
CA ALA A 90 6.64 2.14 -4.69
C ALA A 90 6.58 2.75 -3.28
N ILE A 91 5.86 2.13 -2.33
CA ILE A 91 5.76 2.67 -0.97
C ILE A 91 7.08 2.54 -0.19
N ILE A 92 7.85 1.47 -0.39
CA ILE A 92 9.18 1.32 0.23
C ILE A 92 10.09 2.45 -0.26
N VAL A 93 10.19 2.65 -1.58
CA VAL A 93 11.06 3.68 -2.15
C VAL A 93 10.60 5.08 -1.72
N ALA A 94 9.29 5.34 -1.72
CA ALA A 94 8.72 6.61 -1.24
C ALA A 94 9.08 6.87 0.23
N THR A 95 8.92 5.85 1.08
CA THR A 95 9.18 5.98 2.52
C THR A 95 10.66 6.19 2.79
N VAL A 96 11.54 5.44 2.13
CA VAL A 96 13.00 5.60 2.27
C VAL A 96 13.44 6.99 1.80
N ALA A 97 12.95 7.45 0.65
CA ALA A 97 13.25 8.80 0.16
C ALA A 97 12.80 9.87 1.16
N ARG A 98 11.61 9.71 1.76
CA ARG A 98 11.09 10.64 2.76
C ARG A 98 11.91 10.63 4.05
N ILE A 99 12.30 9.45 4.56
CA ILE A 99 13.18 9.32 5.73
C ILE A 99 14.51 10.06 5.49
N ILE A 100 15.12 9.87 4.32
CA ILE A 100 16.37 10.55 3.95
C ILE A 100 16.17 12.06 3.96
N MET A 101 15.06 12.56 3.40
CA MET A 101 14.76 14.00 3.36
C MET A 101 14.56 14.60 4.76
N VAL A 102 13.82 13.90 5.63
CA VAL A 102 13.63 14.31 7.03
C VAL A 102 14.99 14.38 7.73
N TYR A 103 15.82 13.36 7.57
CA TYR A 103 17.16 13.32 8.16
C TYR A 103 18.08 14.45 7.66
N GLN A 104 18.03 14.75 6.36
CA GLN A 104 18.83 15.82 5.73
C GLN A 104 18.22 17.20 5.90
N LYS A 105 17.03 17.34 6.51
CA LYS A 105 16.29 18.60 6.66
C LYS A 105 16.00 19.30 5.32
N THR A 106 15.77 18.53 4.27
CA THR A 106 15.51 19.02 2.89
C THR A 106 14.02 19.03 2.53
N GLU A 107 13.12 18.86 3.48
CA GLU A 107 11.67 18.76 3.30
C GLU A 107 11.02 19.98 2.62
N ASN A 108 11.64 21.14 2.75
CA ASN A 108 11.16 22.39 2.15
C ASN A 108 11.70 22.66 0.74
N THR A 109 12.41 21.70 0.17
CA THR A 109 13.00 21.80 -1.17
C THR A 109 12.12 21.18 -2.24
N PHE A 110 12.50 21.37 -3.52
CA PHE A 110 11.82 20.72 -4.65
C PHE A 110 11.83 19.19 -4.55
N TYR A 111 12.80 18.61 -3.89
CA TYR A 111 12.93 17.15 -3.73
C TYR A 111 11.76 16.49 -3.02
N LYS A 112 10.94 17.22 -2.24
CA LYS A 112 9.72 16.68 -1.60
C LYS A 112 8.71 16.09 -2.59
N TYR A 113 8.72 16.52 -3.86
CA TYR A 113 7.81 16.00 -4.88
C TYR A 113 8.18 14.58 -5.34
N ILE A 114 9.41 14.11 -5.06
CA ILE A 114 9.83 12.74 -5.40
C ILE A 114 9.07 11.72 -4.54
N PRO A 115 9.17 11.73 -3.19
CA PRO A 115 8.41 10.78 -2.37
C PRO A 115 6.90 10.99 -2.51
N PHE A 116 6.43 12.23 -2.74
CA PHE A 116 5.02 12.50 -2.99
C PHE A 116 4.52 11.81 -4.28
N GLY A 117 5.25 11.91 -5.39
CA GLY A 117 4.90 11.23 -6.64
C GLY A 117 4.94 9.71 -6.52
N LEU A 118 5.92 9.16 -5.78
CA LEU A 118 6.01 7.73 -5.50
C LEU A 118 4.87 7.25 -4.59
N SER A 119 4.45 8.05 -3.61
CA SER A 119 3.30 7.75 -2.76
C SER A 119 1.99 7.77 -3.56
N LEU A 120 1.81 8.73 -4.48
CA LEU A 120 0.69 8.75 -5.41
C LEU A 120 0.65 7.46 -6.24
N LEU A 121 1.79 7.07 -6.82
CA LEU A 121 1.90 5.85 -7.61
C LEU A 121 1.55 4.60 -6.80
N SER A 122 2.00 4.54 -5.53
CA SER A 122 1.63 3.46 -4.62
C SER A 122 0.12 3.42 -4.37
N VAL A 123 -0.53 4.57 -4.14
CA VAL A 123 -1.99 4.65 -3.94
C VAL A 123 -2.75 4.17 -5.18
N LEU A 124 -2.29 4.53 -6.38
CA LEU A 124 -2.90 4.05 -7.62
C LEU A 124 -2.79 2.53 -7.76
N PHE A 125 -1.60 1.97 -7.52
CA PHE A 125 -1.41 0.52 -7.59
C PHE A 125 -2.18 -0.23 -6.51
N ILE A 126 -2.23 0.28 -5.27
CA ILE A 126 -2.96 -0.36 -4.18
C ILE A 126 -4.48 -0.34 -4.42
N THR A 127 -4.98 0.69 -5.11
CA THR A 127 -6.39 0.76 -5.52
C THR A 127 -6.72 -0.34 -6.54
N VAL A 128 -5.86 -0.53 -7.54
CA VAL A 128 -6.01 -1.63 -8.52
C VAL A 128 -5.90 -2.99 -7.83
N THR A 129 -4.92 -3.15 -6.93
CA THR A 129 -4.75 -4.38 -6.14
C THR A 129 -6.00 -4.70 -5.31
N GLY A 130 -6.57 -3.69 -4.65
CA GLY A 130 -7.80 -3.85 -3.86
C GLY A 130 -9.00 -4.24 -4.72
N TYR A 131 -9.17 -3.62 -5.89
CA TYR A 131 -10.21 -4.00 -6.84
C TYR A 131 -10.08 -5.46 -7.31
N LEU A 132 -8.87 -5.86 -7.72
CA LEU A 132 -8.60 -7.24 -8.17
C LEU A 132 -8.76 -8.24 -7.03
N GLY A 133 -8.34 -7.90 -5.80
CA GLY A 133 -8.58 -8.71 -4.62
C GLY A 133 -10.06 -8.88 -4.30
N GLY A 134 -10.83 -7.79 -4.39
CA GLY A 134 -12.30 -7.84 -4.27
C GLY A 134 -12.95 -8.74 -5.32
N LYS A 135 -12.49 -8.66 -6.57
CA LYS A 135 -12.96 -9.54 -7.66
C LYS A 135 -12.66 -11.02 -7.36
N LEU A 136 -11.49 -11.35 -6.84
CA LEU A 136 -11.15 -12.72 -6.43
C LEU A 136 -12.09 -13.26 -5.35
N VAL A 137 -12.47 -12.43 -4.39
CA VAL A 137 -13.38 -12.86 -3.31
C VAL A 137 -14.83 -12.96 -3.80
N ILE A 138 -15.32 -11.97 -4.54
CA ILE A 138 -16.74 -11.87 -4.90
C ILE A 138 -17.08 -12.80 -6.07
N ASP A 139 -16.29 -12.80 -7.13
CA ASP A 139 -16.61 -13.52 -8.37
C ASP A 139 -16.17 -14.99 -8.31
N PHE A 140 -15.06 -15.27 -7.61
CA PHE A 140 -14.47 -16.61 -7.54
C PHE A 140 -14.54 -17.24 -6.15
N MET A 141 -15.16 -16.58 -5.15
CA MET A 141 -15.33 -17.07 -3.77
C MET A 141 -14.03 -17.54 -3.10
N ILE A 142 -12.90 -16.90 -3.45
CA ILE A 142 -11.60 -17.27 -2.94
C ILE A 142 -11.37 -16.58 -1.60
N GLY A 143 -11.10 -17.38 -0.56
CA GLY A 143 -10.88 -16.88 0.81
C GLY A 143 -12.13 -16.85 1.67
N LEU A 144 -13.23 -17.51 1.22
CA LEU A 144 -14.42 -17.79 2.02
C LEU A 144 -14.33 -19.16 2.70
#